data_f59bf81c2f9b85b996823a3389cf0ba8
#
_entry.id   f59bf81c2f9b85b996823a3389cf0ba8
#
_cell.length_a   1.000
_cell.length_b   1.000
_cell.length_c   1.000
_cell.angle_alpha   90.00
_cell.angle_beta   90.00
_cell.angle_gamma   90.00
#
_symmetry.space_group_name_H-M   'P 1'
#
loop_
_entity.id
_entity.type
_entity.pdbx_description
1 polymer ?
#
loop_
_entity_poly.entity_id
_entity_poly.type
_entity_poly.pdbx_seq_one_letter_code
_entity_poly.pdbx_strand_id
1 'polypeptide(L)'
;MSYIKKNHTSSKVISTVDSYFQYAKEVVVSNSWEPLLHFARNTVLSLMSRIDVGHLRVLSKDCIYEFGPKDSKLKSEIKIINDSFWVRLLILGDLGYAEAYMLGDVTCDDLVTLIKIFVANRSHLDELTTVPSYVFSSINYVMNLRFANTISNAINNISAHYDISNEMFAAFLSSDMTYSSAVFENEEESLEEAQYRKLRMMIKKARITKDDHVLEIGTGWGSLAIEAVRLTGCRVTSLTLSIEQKNLAEKRIEDAGFSDRITVLLCDYRNLPASHQFDKIISIEMIEAVGYEYLQTYFECCDKFLNEKNGVGVFQVITMPETRYDRYCKEVDFIRKYIFPGCHVPSVTTLVEAINKGSKGNLIVDDIENIGPHYARTLRLWRERFLSVFDEHIHPALLKSWPNMTRNDVEIFKKKWEFYFAYCEGGFVSRILGNVQIVVTREGNKAFLDGIPL
;
A
#
# COMPACT_ATOMS: atom_id res chain seq x y z
N MET A 1 -22.17 -62.56 -8.38
CA MET A 1 -23.46 -61.84 -8.26
C MET A 1 -23.82 -61.77 -6.79
N SER A 2 -23.63 -60.63 -6.11
CA SER A 2 -24.33 -60.29 -4.88
C SER A 2 -24.36 -58.74 -4.78
N TYR A 3 -25.55 -58.20 -4.90
CA TYR A 3 -25.86 -56.78 -4.79
C TYR A 3 -25.79 -56.36 -3.32
N ILE A 4 -24.93 -55.39 -2.99
CA ILE A 4 -24.96 -54.68 -1.70
C ILE A 4 -25.84 -53.43 -1.88
N LYS A 5 -27.02 -53.46 -1.24
CA LYS A 5 -27.89 -52.27 -1.08
C LYS A 5 -27.17 -51.23 -0.23
N LYS A 6 -26.85 -50.07 -0.80
CA LYS A 6 -26.44 -48.88 -0.04
C LYS A 6 -27.64 -48.28 0.72
N ASN A 7 -27.51 -48.21 2.03
CA ASN A 7 -28.51 -47.61 2.92
C ASN A 7 -28.62 -46.09 2.69
N HIS A 8 -29.77 -45.66 2.23
CA HIS A 8 -30.16 -44.24 2.02
C HIS A 8 -30.58 -43.49 3.31
N THR A 9 -30.36 -44.06 4.49
CA THR A 9 -30.77 -43.45 5.79
C THR A 9 -29.75 -42.54 6.40
N SER A 10 -28.49 -42.55 5.96
CA SER A 10 -27.40 -41.75 6.53
C SER A 10 -27.46 -40.25 6.14
N SER A 11 -27.98 -39.92 4.94
CA SER A 11 -27.94 -38.55 4.45
C SER A 11 -29.01 -37.60 5.08
N LYS A 12 -30.15 -38.14 5.48
CA LYS A 12 -31.23 -37.36 6.11
C LYS A 12 -30.93 -37.02 7.57
N VAL A 13 -30.24 -37.88 8.29
CA VAL A 13 -29.86 -37.62 9.70
C VAL A 13 -28.76 -36.54 9.77
N ILE A 14 -27.79 -36.61 8.87
CA ILE A 14 -26.72 -35.59 8.80
C ILE A 14 -27.31 -34.20 8.46
N SER A 15 -28.23 -34.10 7.49
CA SER A 15 -28.85 -32.83 7.11
C SER A 15 -29.72 -32.23 8.25
N THR A 16 -30.32 -33.08 9.09
CA THR A 16 -31.14 -32.63 10.23
C THR A 16 -30.25 -32.16 11.38
N VAL A 17 -29.14 -32.83 11.67
CA VAL A 17 -28.17 -32.40 12.70
C VAL A 17 -27.51 -31.08 12.29
N ASP A 18 -27.14 -30.91 11.01
CA ASP A 18 -26.57 -29.67 10.49
C ASP A 18 -27.59 -28.51 10.58
N SER A 19 -28.88 -28.75 10.30
CA SER A 19 -29.91 -27.73 10.41
C SER A 19 -30.17 -27.32 11.87
N TYR A 20 -30.18 -28.28 12.82
CA TYR A 20 -30.26 -27.95 14.25
C TYR A 20 -29.04 -27.21 14.78
N PHE A 21 -27.84 -27.55 14.29
CA PHE A 21 -26.63 -26.86 14.65
C PHE A 21 -26.60 -25.42 14.12
N GLN A 22 -27.04 -25.22 12.89
CA GLN A 22 -27.19 -23.88 12.31
C GLN A 22 -28.25 -23.05 13.06
N TYR A 23 -29.40 -23.63 13.37
CA TYR A 23 -30.44 -22.97 14.15
C TYR A 23 -29.96 -22.59 15.56
N ALA A 24 -29.31 -23.51 16.27
CA ALA A 24 -28.74 -23.24 17.59
C ALA A 24 -27.68 -22.13 17.54
N LYS A 25 -26.86 -22.12 16.49
CA LYS A 25 -25.86 -21.11 16.19
C LYS A 25 -26.49 -19.74 15.97
N GLU A 26 -27.57 -19.66 15.19
CA GLU A 26 -28.31 -18.41 14.94
C GLU A 26 -28.97 -17.87 16.22
N VAL A 27 -29.56 -18.71 17.03
CA VAL A 27 -30.18 -18.32 18.32
C VAL A 27 -29.13 -17.80 19.32
N VAL A 28 -27.97 -18.45 19.44
CA VAL A 28 -26.88 -17.97 20.30
C VAL A 28 -26.35 -16.63 19.79
N VAL A 29 -26.16 -16.48 18.48
CA VAL A 29 -25.67 -15.24 17.89
C VAL A 29 -26.67 -14.11 18.06
N SER A 30 -27.99 -14.37 17.85
CA SER A 30 -29.03 -13.33 18.00
C SER A 30 -29.16 -12.84 19.43
N ASN A 31 -29.11 -13.75 20.42
CA ASN A 31 -29.27 -13.40 21.84
C ASN A 31 -28.04 -12.71 22.45
N SER A 32 -26.85 -12.89 21.86
CA SER A 32 -25.60 -12.25 22.36
C SER A 32 -25.25 -10.97 21.60
N TRP A 33 -25.93 -10.70 20.48
CA TRP A 33 -25.54 -9.59 19.59
C TRP A 33 -25.85 -8.22 20.19
N GLU A 34 -27.05 -7.99 20.69
CA GLU A 34 -27.44 -6.69 21.28
C GLU A 34 -26.57 -6.29 22.49
N PRO A 35 -26.30 -7.18 23.48
CA PRO A 35 -25.37 -6.86 24.54
C PRO A 35 -23.96 -6.53 24.04
N LEU A 36 -23.49 -7.27 23.04
CA LEU A 36 -22.18 -7.03 22.41
C LEU A 36 -22.13 -5.68 21.70
N LEU A 37 -23.16 -5.34 20.91
CA LEU A 37 -23.26 -4.04 20.28
C LEU A 37 -23.23 -2.90 21.28
N HIS A 38 -24.00 -3.03 22.35
CA HIS A 38 -24.07 -2.03 23.40
C HIS A 38 -22.72 -1.84 24.10
N PHE A 39 -22.05 -2.94 24.42
CA PHE A 39 -20.70 -2.91 24.99
C PHE A 39 -19.70 -2.26 24.02
N ALA A 40 -19.68 -2.71 22.75
CA ALA A 40 -18.78 -2.19 21.74
C ALA A 40 -18.97 -0.68 21.51
N ARG A 41 -20.22 -0.26 21.35
CA ARG A 41 -20.57 1.17 21.17
C ARG A 41 -20.09 2.01 22.35
N ASN A 42 -20.41 1.62 23.58
CA ASN A 42 -20.04 2.39 24.76
C ASN A 42 -18.51 2.47 24.94
N THR A 43 -17.80 1.37 24.66
CA THR A 43 -16.32 1.34 24.74
C THR A 43 -15.70 2.26 23.69
N VAL A 44 -16.16 2.18 22.44
CA VAL A 44 -15.66 3.04 21.36
C VAL A 44 -15.97 4.50 21.63
N LEU A 45 -17.19 4.84 22.06
CA LEU A 45 -17.55 6.22 22.42
C LEU A 45 -16.71 6.76 23.60
N SER A 46 -16.42 5.93 24.59
CA SER A 46 -15.53 6.29 25.70
C SER A 46 -14.11 6.60 25.24
N LEU A 47 -13.63 5.90 24.20
CA LEU A 47 -12.31 6.19 23.62
C LEU A 47 -12.34 7.47 22.77
N MET A 48 -13.38 7.62 21.94
CA MET A 48 -13.54 8.84 21.14
C MET A 48 -13.69 10.08 22.02
N SER A 49 -14.18 9.96 23.26
CA SER A 49 -14.25 11.07 24.22
C SER A 49 -12.87 11.62 24.65
N ARG A 50 -11.78 10.88 24.37
CA ARG A 50 -10.40 11.30 24.63
C ARG A 50 -9.78 12.10 23.48
N ILE A 51 -10.54 12.36 22.41
CA ILE A 51 -10.11 13.22 21.30
C ILE A 51 -10.00 14.66 21.82
N ASP A 52 -8.80 15.22 21.79
CA ASP A 52 -8.49 16.59 22.20
C ASP A 52 -7.96 17.47 21.04
N VAL A 53 -7.53 16.84 19.95
CA VAL A 53 -7.10 17.49 18.71
C VAL A 53 -8.05 17.17 17.59
N GLY A 54 -8.69 18.16 17.01
CA GLY A 54 -9.71 17.98 15.97
C GLY A 54 -11.12 17.91 16.55
N HIS A 55 -12.12 18.03 15.69
CA HIS A 55 -13.54 17.89 16.03
C HIS A 55 -14.17 16.80 15.18
N LEU A 56 -14.63 15.75 15.84
CA LEU A 56 -15.29 14.59 15.21
C LEU A 56 -16.77 14.57 15.56
N ARG A 57 -17.64 14.56 14.54
CA ARG A 57 -19.07 14.32 14.70
C ARG A 57 -19.40 12.88 14.26
N VAL A 58 -20.15 12.17 15.07
CA VAL A 58 -20.60 10.80 14.78
C VAL A 58 -22.11 10.78 14.75
N LEU A 59 -22.68 10.60 13.57
CA LEU A 59 -24.11 10.48 13.37
C LEU A 59 -24.51 9.01 13.46
N SER A 60 -25.29 8.64 14.47
CA SER A 60 -25.95 7.34 14.59
C SER A 60 -27.45 7.51 14.35
N LYS A 61 -28.19 6.40 14.19
CA LYS A 61 -29.64 6.42 13.92
C LYS A 61 -30.41 7.31 14.90
N ASP A 62 -30.06 7.25 16.18
CA ASP A 62 -30.84 7.86 17.26
C ASP A 62 -30.10 9.04 17.94
N CYS A 63 -28.81 9.23 17.70
CA CYS A 63 -27.98 10.18 18.43
C CYS A 63 -26.91 10.80 17.55
N ILE A 64 -26.52 12.04 17.90
CA ILE A 64 -25.33 12.71 17.39
C ILE A 64 -24.36 12.80 18.57
N TYR A 65 -23.13 12.30 18.36
CA TYR A 65 -22.04 12.45 19.30
C TYR A 65 -21.02 13.43 18.76
N GLU A 66 -20.46 14.27 19.62
CA GLU A 66 -19.44 15.26 19.26
C GLU A 66 -18.23 15.09 20.17
N PHE A 67 -17.03 15.06 19.60
CA PHE A 67 -15.77 14.86 20.30
C PHE A 67 -14.75 15.91 19.91
N GLY A 68 -13.94 16.35 20.88
CA GLY A 68 -12.92 17.36 20.69
C GLY A 68 -13.46 18.80 20.59
N PRO A 69 -12.58 19.79 20.50
CA PRO A 69 -12.93 21.21 20.51
C PRO A 69 -13.67 21.63 19.22
N LYS A 70 -14.83 22.29 19.38
CA LYS A 70 -15.68 22.72 18.26
C LYS A 70 -15.06 23.78 17.35
N ASP A 71 -14.11 24.54 17.84
CA ASP A 71 -13.37 25.58 17.11
C ASP A 71 -12.14 25.04 16.36
N SER A 72 -11.87 23.74 16.44
CA SER A 72 -10.76 23.12 15.70
C SER A 72 -10.87 23.35 14.20
N LYS A 73 -9.71 23.55 13.55
CA LYS A 73 -9.61 23.60 12.08
C LYS A 73 -9.78 22.22 11.42
N LEU A 74 -9.45 21.14 12.14
CA LEU A 74 -9.66 19.78 11.68
C LEU A 74 -11.06 19.36 12.09
N LYS A 75 -11.96 19.16 11.11
CA LYS A 75 -13.34 18.73 11.36
C LYS A 75 -13.68 17.61 10.40
N SER A 76 -14.27 16.53 10.92
CA SER A 76 -14.80 15.46 10.11
C SER A 76 -16.09 14.90 10.72
N GLU A 77 -16.96 14.40 9.85
CA GLU A 77 -18.23 13.78 10.21
C GLU A 77 -18.27 12.36 9.66
N ILE A 78 -18.61 11.41 10.52
CA ILE A 78 -18.92 10.05 10.12
C ILE A 78 -20.39 9.74 10.40
N LYS A 79 -21.02 9.00 9.48
CA LYS A 79 -22.39 8.54 9.61
C LYS A 79 -22.42 7.02 9.67
N ILE A 80 -22.91 6.49 10.78
CA ILE A 80 -23.07 5.04 10.99
C ILE A 80 -24.32 4.59 10.26
N ILE A 81 -24.15 3.68 9.31
CA ILE A 81 -25.23 3.08 8.52
C ILE A 81 -25.64 1.76 9.13
N ASN A 82 -24.66 0.96 9.61
CA ASN A 82 -24.87 -0.33 10.23
C ASN A 82 -24.12 -0.42 11.57
N ASP A 83 -24.83 -0.83 12.62
CA ASP A 83 -24.27 -0.91 13.99
C ASP A 83 -23.13 -1.94 14.14
N SER A 84 -22.95 -2.85 13.19
CA SER A 84 -21.76 -3.73 13.12
C SER A 84 -20.44 -2.96 13.08
N PHE A 85 -20.47 -1.70 12.65
CA PHE A 85 -19.34 -0.75 12.72
C PHE A 85 -18.68 -0.73 14.11
N TRP A 86 -19.49 -0.62 15.17
CA TRP A 86 -18.97 -0.53 16.54
C TRP A 86 -18.14 -1.74 16.96
N VAL A 87 -18.64 -2.93 16.59
CA VAL A 87 -17.98 -4.19 16.92
C VAL A 87 -16.69 -4.36 16.10
N ARG A 88 -16.73 -4.02 14.79
CA ARG A 88 -15.53 -4.05 13.93
C ARG A 88 -14.45 -3.13 14.46
N LEU A 89 -14.81 -1.89 14.77
CA LEU A 89 -13.87 -0.90 15.28
C LEU A 89 -13.27 -1.32 16.61
N LEU A 90 -14.08 -1.88 17.53
CA LEU A 90 -13.58 -2.37 18.81
C LEU A 90 -12.56 -3.50 18.67
N ILE A 91 -12.78 -4.43 17.73
CA ILE A 91 -11.97 -5.66 17.62
C ILE A 91 -10.70 -5.42 16.78
N LEU A 92 -10.85 -4.70 15.68
CA LEU A 92 -9.83 -4.59 14.65
C LEU A 92 -9.21 -3.18 14.55
N GLY A 93 -9.64 -2.23 15.40
CA GLY A 93 -9.11 -0.87 15.38
C GLY A 93 -9.21 -0.23 13.98
N ASP A 94 -8.09 0.33 13.50
CA ASP A 94 -7.99 0.99 12.18
C ASP A 94 -8.44 0.07 11.03
N LEU A 95 -8.07 -1.22 11.11
CA LEU A 95 -8.46 -2.21 10.12
C LEU A 95 -9.98 -2.42 10.13
N GLY A 96 -10.59 -2.41 11.32
CA GLY A 96 -12.05 -2.51 11.48
C GLY A 96 -12.79 -1.30 10.91
N TYR A 97 -12.22 -0.11 11.03
CA TYR A 97 -12.75 1.09 10.36
C TYR A 97 -12.68 0.94 8.84
N ALA A 98 -11.54 0.54 8.31
CA ALA A 98 -11.34 0.33 6.88
C ALA A 98 -12.35 -0.68 6.30
N GLU A 99 -12.54 -1.81 6.99
CA GLU A 99 -13.52 -2.83 6.60
C GLU A 99 -14.96 -2.29 6.64
N ALA A 100 -15.33 -1.58 7.70
CA ALA A 100 -16.66 -0.98 7.83
C ALA A 100 -16.91 0.05 6.71
N TYR A 101 -15.91 0.84 6.34
CA TYR A 101 -16.01 1.79 5.24
C TYR A 101 -16.18 1.08 3.89
N MET A 102 -15.36 0.08 3.58
CA MET A 102 -15.46 -0.71 2.36
C MET A 102 -16.82 -1.38 2.19
N LEU A 103 -17.37 -1.88 3.29
CA LEU A 103 -18.68 -2.56 3.31
C LEU A 103 -19.88 -1.62 3.33
N GLY A 104 -19.65 -0.32 3.55
CA GLY A 104 -20.72 0.67 3.66
C GLY A 104 -21.42 0.70 5.02
N ASP A 105 -20.84 0.10 6.06
CA ASP A 105 -21.35 0.20 7.43
C ASP A 105 -21.18 1.62 8.00
N VAL A 106 -20.26 2.41 7.43
CA VAL A 106 -19.99 3.80 7.77
C VAL A 106 -19.69 4.62 6.52
N THR A 107 -20.07 5.89 6.53
CA THR A 107 -19.63 6.90 5.55
C THR A 107 -18.88 8.03 6.25
N CYS A 108 -18.03 8.73 5.52
CA CYS A 108 -17.23 9.85 6.02
C CYS A 108 -17.27 10.98 5.00
N ASP A 109 -17.34 12.22 5.49
CA ASP A 109 -17.30 13.42 4.64
C ASP A 109 -15.86 13.71 4.13
N ASP A 110 -14.85 13.54 4.99
CA ASP A 110 -13.43 13.73 4.67
C ASP A 110 -12.56 12.69 5.39
N LEU A 111 -12.24 11.62 4.67
CA LEU A 111 -11.39 10.53 5.18
C LEU A 111 -10.00 11.00 5.59
N VAL A 112 -9.40 11.94 4.85
CA VAL A 112 -8.03 12.42 5.14
C VAL A 112 -8.02 13.20 6.45
N THR A 113 -9.00 14.08 6.65
CA THR A 113 -9.13 14.83 7.91
C THR A 113 -9.47 13.90 9.07
N LEU A 114 -10.31 12.89 8.88
CA LEU A 114 -10.57 11.88 9.90
C LEU A 114 -9.28 11.16 10.32
N ILE A 115 -8.48 10.71 9.36
CA ILE A 115 -7.20 10.03 9.62
C ILE A 115 -6.25 10.97 10.37
N LYS A 116 -6.17 12.25 9.99
CA LYS A 116 -5.37 13.26 10.71
C LYS A 116 -5.81 13.40 12.16
N ILE A 117 -7.12 13.43 12.43
CA ILE A 117 -7.67 13.47 13.80
C ILE A 117 -7.21 12.23 14.58
N PHE A 118 -7.35 11.02 14.02
CA PHE A 118 -6.93 9.79 14.71
C PHE A 118 -5.42 9.74 14.94
N VAL A 119 -4.61 10.15 13.96
CA VAL A 119 -3.16 10.22 14.11
C VAL A 119 -2.73 11.21 15.21
N ALA A 120 -3.38 12.38 15.27
CA ALA A 120 -3.07 13.39 16.28
C ALA A 120 -3.39 12.92 17.72
N ASN A 121 -4.41 12.06 17.88
CA ASN A 121 -4.87 11.57 19.18
C ASN A 121 -4.41 10.13 19.47
N ARG A 122 -3.52 9.54 18.66
CA ARG A 122 -3.18 8.11 18.75
C ARG A 122 -2.67 7.68 20.13
N SER A 123 -1.89 8.53 20.82
CA SER A 123 -1.39 8.22 22.16
C SER A 123 -2.49 7.98 23.20
N HIS A 124 -3.65 8.61 23.02
CA HIS A 124 -4.82 8.47 23.88
C HIS A 124 -5.76 7.34 23.41
N LEU A 125 -5.68 6.98 22.12
CA LEU A 125 -6.53 5.94 21.51
C LEU A 125 -5.88 4.56 21.54
N ASP A 126 -4.56 4.46 21.63
CA ASP A 126 -3.80 3.18 21.66
C ASP A 126 -4.02 2.35 22.95
N GLU A 127 -4.65 2.91 23.99
CA GLU A 127 -4.98 2.20 25.23
C GLU A 127 -6.10 1.15 25.11
N LEU A 128 -6.61 0.88 23.91
CA LEU A 128 -7.56 -0.23 23.64
C LEU A 128 -7.03 -1.64 24.00
N THR A 129 -5.72 -1.77 24.22
CA THR A 129 -5.09 -3.04 24.58
C THR A 129 -5.46 -3.57 25.97
N THR A 130 -6.31 -2.87 26.73
CA THR A 130 -6.72 -3.24 28.09
C THR A 130 -8.03 -4.05 28.16
N VAL A 131 -8.67 -4.38 27.03
CA VAL A 131 -9.83 -5.28 27.05
C VAL A 131 -9.36 -6.68 27.47
N PRO A 132 -9.94 -7.29 28.55
CA PRO A 132 -9.51 -8.60 29.00
C PRO A 132 -9.56 -9.65 27.89
N SER A 133 -8.54 -10.50 27.80
CA SER A 133 -8.38 -11.48 26.72
C SER A 133 -9.56 -12.45 26.56
N TYR A 134 -10.26 -12.77 27.64
CA TYR A 134 -11.45 -13.63 27.58
C TYR A 134 -12.66 -12.93 26.95
N VAL A 135 -12.81 -11.61 27.13
CA VAL A 135 -13.83 -10.81 26.45
C VAL A 135 -13.51 -10.76 24.96
N PHE A 136 -12.25 -10.54 24.62
CA PHE A 136 -11.78 -10.51 23.24
C PHE A 136 -12.00 -11.85 22.52
N SER A 137 -11.73 -12.99 23.17
CA SER A 137 -11.96 -14.32 22.60
C SER A 137 -13.45 -14.62 22.40
N SER A 138 -14.32 -14.21 23.34
CA SER A 138 -15.76 -14.37 23.22
C SER A 138 -16.34 -13.51 22.08
N ILE A 139 -15.87 -12.26 21.96
CA ILE A 139 -16.25 -11.36 20.87
C ILE A 139 -15.81 -11.95 19.53
N ASN A 140 -14.57 -12.42 19.41
CA ASN A 140 -14.05 -13.06 18.20
C ASN A 140 -14.85 -14.32 17.82
N TYR A 141 -15.27 -15.10 18.79
CA TYR A 141 -16.11 -16.27 18.54
C TYR A 141 -17.46 -15.87 17.91
N VAL A 142 -18.17 -14.90 18.50
CA VAL A 142 -19.46 -14.39 17.99
C VAL A 142 -19.29 -13.75 16.61
N MET A 143 -18.21 -12.99 16.42
CA MET A 143 -17.87 -12.36 15.14
C MET A 143 -17.61 -13.42 14.05
N ASN A 144 -16.79 -14.43 14.35
CA ASN A 144 -16.51 -15.51 13.42
C ASN A 144 -17.80 -16.28 13.05
N LEU A 145 -18.71 -16.47 13.98
CA LEU A 145 -20.01 -17.10 13.71
C LEU A 145 -20.90 -16.25 12.80
N ARG A 146 -20.93 -14.92 13.01
CA ARG A 146 -21.82 -14.01 12.28
C ARG A 146 -21.28 -13.56 10.92
N PHE A 147 -19.95 -13.36 10.83
CA PHE A 147 -19.31 -12.77 9.66
C PHE A 147 -18.51 -13.76 8.82
N ALA A 148 -18.26 -15.00 9.29
CA ALA A 148 -17.46 -15.98 8.59
C ALA A 148 -17.97 -16.34 7.18
N ASN A 149 -19.28 -16.22 6.92
CA ASN A 149 -19.90 -16.67 5.67
C ASN A 149 -20.34 -15.55 4.71
N THR A 150 -20.27 -14.26 5.07
CA THR A 150 -20.86 -13.21 4.24
C THR A 150 -19.92 -12.06 3.88
N ILE A 151 -18.99 -11.68 4.74
CA ILE A 151 -18.29 -10.39 4.61
C ILE A 151 -16.79 -10.57 4.40
N SER A 152 -16.15 -11.42 5.18
CA SER A 152 -14.72 -11.73 5.00
C SER A 152 -14.44 -12.32 3.61
N ASN A 153 -15.38 -13.11 3.08
CA ASN A 153 -15.24 -13.70 1.75
C ASN A 153 -15.35 -12.66 0.64
N ALA A 154 -16.25 -11.66 0.74
CA ALA A 154 -16.37 -10.64 -0.30
C ALA A 154 -15.11 -9.76 -0.37
N ILE A 155 -14.61 -9.26 0.79
CA ILE A 155 -13.40 -8.44 0.82
C ILE A 155 -12.15 -9.26 0.44
N ASN A 156 -12.03 -10.49 0.96
CA ASN A 156 -10.91 -11.36 0.63
C ASN A 156 -10.94 -11.80 -0.84
N ASN A 157 -12.11 -12.07 -1.39
CA ASN A 157 -12.27 -12.38 -2.81
C ASN A 157 -11.89 -11.18 -3.69
N ILE A 158 -12.34 -9.96 -3.33
CA ILE A 158 -11.97 -8.75 -4.05
C ILE A 158 -10.47 -8.47 -3.95
N SER A 159 -9.85 -8.72 -2.80
CA SER A 159 -8.41 -8.49 -2.61
C SER A 159 -7.52 -9.56 -3.27
N ALA A 160 -7.98 -10.82 -3.30
CA ALA A 160 -7.20 -11.95 -3.83
C ALA A 160 -7.46 -12.25 -5.32
N HIS A 161 -8.60 -11.81 -5.86
CA HIS A 161 -9.04 -12.23 -7.19
C HIS A 161 -9.08 -11.12 -8.23
N TYR A 162 -8.99 -9.85 -7.83
CA TYR A 162 -9.12 -8.73 -8.76
C TYR A 162 -7.81 -7.96 -8.89
N ASP A 163 -6.92 -8.49 -9.73
CA ASP A 163 -5.72 -7.76 -10.16
C ASP A 163 -6.10 -6.51 -10.97
N ILE A 164 -5.33 -5.46 -10.79
CA ILE A 164 -5.54 -4.20 -11.50
C ILE A 164 -4.91 -4.29 -12.88
N SER A 165 -5.73 -4.05 -13.89
CA SER A 165 -5.25 -4.01 -15.27
C SER A 165 -4.45 -2.73 -15.58
N ASN A 166 -3.63 -2.78 -16.62
CA ASN A 166 -2.94 -1.61 -17.14
C ASN A 166 -3.93 -0.47 -17.49
N GLU A 167 -5.13 -0.80 -18.00
CA GLU A 167 -6.17 0.18 -18.32
C GLU A 167 -6.63 0.95 -17.09
N MET A 168 -6.75 0.28 -15.95
CA MET A 168 -7.12 0.94 -14.69
C MET A 168 -6.01 1.83 -14.15
N PHE A 169 -4.75 1.37 -14.18
CA PHE A 169 -3.62 2.22 -13.79
C PHE A 169 -3.52 3.46 -14.67
N ALA A 170 -3.67 3.30 -16.00
CA ALA A 170 -3.65 4.41 -16.95
C ALA A 170 -4.75 5.43 -16.69
N ALA A 171 -5.88 5.04 -16.12
CA ALA A 171 -7.00 5.93 -15.86
C ALA A 171 -6.73 6.98 -14.76
N PHE A 172 -5.89 6.68 -13.77
CA PHE A 172 -5.64 7.62 -12.66
C PHE A 172 -4.18 8.06 -12.51
N LEU A 173 -3.21 7.33 -13.05
CA LEU A 173 -1.82 7.75 -13.07
C LEU A 173 -1.58 8.92 -14.02
N SER A 174 -0.37 9.48 -13.98
CA SER A 174 0.12 10.38 -15.01
C SER A 174 0.28 9.66 -16.35
N SER A 175 0.31 10.42 -17.45
CA SER A 175 0.42 9.87 -18.81
C SER A 175 1.66 8.98 -19.03
N ASP A 176 2.71 9.21 -18.24
CA ASP A 176 3.91 8.38 -18.20
C ASP A 176 3.71 7.07 -17.39
N MET A 177 2.57 6.90 -16.72
CA MET A 177 2.22 5.76 -15.89
C MET A 177 3.19 5.51 -14.73
N THR A 178 3.76 6.54 -14.12
CA THR A 178 4.62 6.38 -12.95
C THR A 178 3.79 6.13 -11.69
N TYR A 179 3.93 4.95 -11.08
CA TYR A 179 3.25 4.54 -9.85
C TYR A 179 4.20 4.63 -8.66
N SER A 180 4.61 5.84 -8.32
CA SER A 180 5.46 6.18 -7.17
C SER A 180 5.33 7.68 -6.87
N SER A 181 5.88 8.16 -5.74
CA SER A 181 5.80 9.57 -5.39
C SER A 181 6.38 10.48 -6.47
N ALA A 182 5.63 11.51 -6.84
CA ALA A 182 6.13 12.64 -7.60
C ALA A 182 6.94 13.61 -6.69
N VAL A 183 7.62 14.61 -7.29
CA VAL A 183 8.26 15.71 -6.57
C VAL A 183 7.79 17.03 -7.18
N PHE A 184 6.98 17.79 -6.43
CA PHE A 184 6.39 19.05 -6.85
C PHE A 184 7.30 20.22 -6.49
N GLU A 185 7.40 21.22 -7.35
CA GLU A 185 8.16 22.46 -7.12
C GLU A 185 7.26 23.60 -6.64
N ASN A 186 6.02 23.65 -7.16
CA ASN A 186 5.05 24.68 -6.84
C ASN A 186 3.61 24.13 -6.81
N GLU A 187 2.66 24.95 -6.35
CA GLU A 187 1.26 24.54 -6.19
C GLU A 187 0.52 24.34 -7.51
N GLU A 188 0.93 25.03 -8.59
CA GLU A 188 0.28 24.99 -9.90
C GLU A 188 0.78 23.82 -10.79
N GLU A 189 1.84 23.14 -10.36
CA GLU A 189 2.49 22.10 -11.16
C GLU A 189 1.59 20.87 -11.35
N SER A 190 1.55 20.35 -12.57
CA SER A 190 0.82 19.13 -12.92
C SER A 190 1.49 17.88 -12.34
N LEU A 191 0.71 16.79 -12.19
CA LEU A 191 1.26 15.50 -11.78
C LEU A 191 2.31 15.00 -12.78
N GLU A 192 2.09 15.21 -14.06
CA GLU A 192 2.99 14.82 -15.17
C GLU A 192 4.36 15.49 -15.03
N GLU A 193 4.40 16.79 -14.85
CA GLU A 193 5.64 17.55 -14.66
C GLU A 193 6.39 17.12 -13.40
N ALA A 194 5.65 16.96 -12.31
CA ALA A 194 6.21 16.52 -11.02
C ALA A 194 6.78 15.09 -11.08
N GLN A 195 6.16 14.18 -11.85
CA GLN A 195 6.69 12.83 -12.07
C GLN A 195 7.98 12.88 -12.91
N TYR A 196 8.00 13.60 -14.02
CA TYR A 196 9.23 13.75 -14.80
C TYR A 196 10.34 14.43 -14.00
N ARG A 197 10.02 15.41 -13.16
CA ARG A 197 11.00 16.01 -12.23
C ARG A 197 11.62 14.96 -11.31
N LYS A 198 10.81 14.10 -10.71
CA LYS A 198 11.28 13.01 -9.85
C LYS A 198 12.21 12.06 -10.62
N LEU A 199 11.84 11.63 -11.83
CA LEU A 199 12.68 10.77 -12.66
C LEU A 199 14.03 11.43 -12.98
N ARG A 200 14.02 12.72 -13.33
CA ARG A 200 15.23 13.50 -13.60
C ARG A 200 16.11 13.68 -12.36
N MET A 201 15.49 13.83 -11.18
CA MET A 201 16.24 13.86 -9.91
C MET A 201 16.99 12.54 -9.69
N MET A 202 16.32 11.39 -9.89
CA MET A 202 16.95 10.07 -9.76
C MET A 202 18.10 9.90 -10.76
N ILE A 203 17.91 10.27 -12.02
CA ILE A 203 18.94 10.22 -13.08
C ILE A 203 20.13 11.12 -12.71
N LYS A 204 19.87 12.34 -12.23
CA LYS A 204 20.90 13.29 -11.79
C LYS A 204 21.69 12.77 -10.58
N LYS A 205 20.98 12.24 -9.56
CA LYS A 205 21.61 11.66 -8.36
C LYS A 205 22.49 10.46 -8.72
N ALA A 206 22.06 9.63 -9.68
CA ALA A 206 22.86 8.52 -10.21
C ALA A 206 24.05 8.96 -11.07
N ARG A 207 24.15 10.26 -11.43
CA ARG A 207 25.20 10.82 -12.29
C ARG A 207 25.35 10.06 -13.61
N ILE A 208 24.23 9.73 -14.25
CA ILE A 208 24.22 8.96 -15.50
C ILE A 208 24.83 9.76 -16.64
N THR A 209 25.72 9.13 -17.38
CA THR A 209 26.33 9.64 -18.61
C THR A 209 26.00 8.77 -19.81
N LYS A 210 26.35 9.21 -21.02
CA LYS A 210 26.09 8.46 -22.27
C LYS A 210 26.80 7.10 -22.34
N ASP A 211 27.88 6.95 -21.61
CA ASP A 211 28.75 5.76 -21.66
C ASP A 211 28.32 4.71 -20.62
N ASP A 212 27.41 5.08 -19.71
CA ASP A 212 26.97 4.20 -18.64
C ASP A 212 26.00 3.12 -19.11
N HIS A 213 26.09 1.96 -18.49
CA HIS A 213 25.07 0.91 -18.52
C HIS A 213 24.31 0.90 -17.18
N VAL A 214 23.04 1.22 -17.21
CA VAL A 214 22.15 1.34 -16.05
C VAL A 214 21.37 0.07 -15.83
N LEU A 215 21.33 -0.43 -14.60
CA LEU A 215 20.36 -1.43 -14.15
C LEU A 215 19.19 -0.73 -13.48
N GLU A 216 17.98 -0.90 -14.01
CA GLU A 216 16.73 -0.53 -13.35
C GLU A 216 16.11 -1.77 -12.73
N ILE A 217 15.84 -1.75 -11.42
CA ILE A 217 15.16 -2.83 -10.72
C ILE A 217 13.74 -2.37 -10.40
N GLY A 218 12.76 -2.85 -11.17
CA GLY A 218 11.38 -2.41 -11.15
C GLY A 218 11.04 -1.53 -12.35
N THR A 219 10.78 -2.14 -13.51
CA THR A 219 10.51 -1.45 -14.79
C THR A 219 9.30 -0.53 -14.74
N GLY A 220 8.26 -0.89 -13.94
CA GLY A 220 6.96 -0.28 -14.10
C GLY A 220 6.51 -0.39 -15.57
N TRP A 221 6.22 0.74 -16.18
CA TRP A 221 5.86 0.80 -17.61
C TRP A 221 6.91 1.52 -18.47
N GLY A 222 8.17 1.54 -18.00
CA GLY A 222 9.34 1.97 -18.76
C GLY A 222 9.67 3.46 -18.72
N SER A 223 9.00 4.26 -17.91
CA SER A 223 9.15 5.73 -17.92
C SER A 223 10.54 6.19 -17.53
N LEU A 224 11.15 5.59 -16.48
CA LEU A 224 12.51 5.95 -16.07
C LEU A 224 13.54 5.57 -17.15
N ALA A 225 13.47 4.35 -17.69
CA ALA A 225 14.40 3.89 -18.72
C ALA A 225 14.35 4.80 -19.97
N ILE A 226 13.13 5.14 -20.43
CA ILE A 226 12.94 6.03 -21.57
C ILE A 226 13.50 7.43 -21.28
N GLU A 227 13.21 8.01 -20.12
CA GLU A 227 13.71 9.35 -19.76
C GLU A 227 15.21 9.38 -19.55
N ALA A 228 15.81 8.32 -18.99
CA ALA A 228 17.25 8.20 -18.84
C ALA A 228 17.98 8.18 -20.19
N VAL A 229 17.50 7.36 -21.13
CA VAL A 229 18.07 7.31 -22.49
C VAL A 229 17.86 8.63 -23.23
N ARG A 230 16.69 9.24 -23.13
CA ARG A 230 16.39 10.52 -23.77
C ARG A 230 17.32 11.63 -23.32
N LEU A 231 17.64 11.69 -22.02
CA LEU A 231 18.45 12.76 -21.45
C LEU A 231 19.96 12.54 -21.63
N THR A 232 20.41 11.29 -21.59
CA THR A 232 21.84 10.99 -21.46
C THR A 232 22.39 10.19 -22.65
N GLY A 233 21.56 9.43 -23.35
CA GLY A 233 22.00 8.48 -24.36
C GLY A 233 22.60 7.18 -23.79
N CYS A 234 22.44 6.91 -22.49
CA CYS A 234 22.94 5.71 -21.82
C CYS A 234 22.29 4.43 -22.37
N ARG A 235 22.76 3.26 -21.89
CA ARG A 235 22.09 1.98 -22.07
C ARG A 235 21.38 1.59 -20.79
N VAL A 236 20.21 0.94 -20.90
CA VAL A 236 19.43 0.50 -19.76
C VAL A 236 19.08 -0.98 -19.89
N THR A 237 19.31 -1.75 -18.84
CA THR A 237 18.67 -3.06 -18.63
C THR A 237 17.68 -2.90 -17.48
N SER A 238 16.42 -3.20 -17.74
CA SER A 238 15.33 -3.02 -16.77
C SER A 238 14.69 -4.36 -16.43
N LEU A 239 14.43 -4.59 -15.14
CA LEU A 239 13.88 -5.86 -14.63
C LEU A 239 12.45 -5.71 -14.14
N THR A 240 11.58 -6.62 -14.54
CA THR A 240 10.23 -6.76 -13.99
C THR A 240 9.85 -8.23 -13.80
N LEU A 241 8.88 -8.49 -12.91
CA LEU A 241 8.24 -9.80 -12.73
C LEU A 241 6.85 -9.87 -13.39
N SER A 242 6.34 -8.76 -13.93
CA SER A 242 5.05 -8.71 -14.63
C SER A 242 5.23 -8.74 -16.14
N ILE A 243 4.59 -9.72 -16.78
CA ILE A 243 4.55 -9.83 -18.24
C ILE A 243 3.77 -8.66 -18.85
N GLU A 244 2.72 -8.17 -18.17
CA GLU A 244 1.89 -7.05 -18.61
C GLU A 244 2.69 -5.74 -18.61
N GLN A 245 3.49 -5.52 -17.55
CA GLN A 245 4.41 -4.38 -17.50
C GLN A 245 5.46 -4.46 -18.60
N LYS A 246 6.09 -5.64 -18.77
CA LYS A 246 7.09 -5.85 -19.82
C LYS A 246 6.54 -5.52 -21.20
N ASN A 247 5.41 -6.12 -21.57
CA ASN A 247 4.83 -5.94 -22.91
C ASN A 247 4.49 -4.48 -23.19
N LEU A 248 3.90 -3.76 -22.21
CA LEU A 248 3.58 -2.35 -22.41
C LEU A 248 4.82 -1.46 -22.40
N ALA A 249 5.80 -1.76 -21.54
CA ALA A 249 7.07 -1.02 -21.51
C ALA A 249 7.84 -1.18 -22.83
N GLU A 250 7.95 -2.40 -23.38
CA GLU A 250 8.62 -2.65 -24.67
C GLU A 250 7.94 -1.89 -25.83
N LYS A 251 6.60 -1.89 -25.86
CA LYS A 251 5.87 -1.08 -26.85
C LYS A 251 6.17 0.41 -26.73
N ARG A 252 6.17 0.96 -25.52
CA ARG A 252 6.47 2.39 -25.28
C ARG A 252 7.92 2.74 -25.60
N ILE A 253 8.84 1.82 -25.38
CA ILE A 253 10.27 1.94 -25.75
C ILE A 253 10.43 1.96 -27.27
N GLU A 254 9.71 1.09 -27.98
CA GLU A 254 9.66 1.08 -29.44
C GLU A 254 9.09 2.38 -30.00
N ASP A 255 7.93 2.83 -29.49
CA ASP A 255 7.28 4.08 -29.86
C ASP A 255 8.19 5.31 -29.60
N ALA A 256 9.06 5.24 -28.59
CA ALA A 256 10.07 6.27 -28.29
C ALA A 256 11.34 6.17 -29.15
N GLY A 257 11.54 5.09 -29.92
CA GLY A 257 12.70 4.87 -30.78
C GLY A 257 13.97 4.45 -30.02
N PHE A 258 13.84 3.79 -28.86
CA PHE A 258 14.99 3.42 -28.00
C PHE A 258 15.21 1.91 -27.83
N SER A 259 14.64 1.09 -28.73
CA SER A 259 14.78 -0.37 -28.67
C SER A 259 16.23 -0.88 -28.78
N ASP A 260 17.14 -0.08 -29.33
CA ASP A 260 18.57 -0.38 -29.41
C ASP A 260 19.33 -0.03 -28.11
N ARG A 261 18.73 0.70 -27.19
CA ARG A 261 19.33 1.21 -25.96
C ARG A 261 18.73 0.61 -24.69
N ILE A 262 17.49 0.14 -24.74
CA ILE A 262 16.74 -0.34 -23.57
C ILE A 262 16.38 -1.81 -23.79
N THR A 263 16.73 -2.66 -22.81
CA THR A 263 16.32 -4.07 -22.77
C THR A 263 15.50 -4.34 -21.52
N VAL A 264 14.28 -4.87 -21.68
CA VAL A 264 13.42 -5.27 -20.55
C VAL A 264 13.47 -6.78 -20.36
N LEU A 265 13.85 -7.23 -19.17
CA LEU A 265 13.95 -8.63 -18.81
C LEU A 265 12.82 -9.02 -17.84
N LEU A 266 12.11 -10.09 -18.16
CA LEU A 266 11.20 -10.75 -17.20
C LEU A 266 12.05 -11.64 -16.28
N CYS A 267 12.61 -11.04 -15.22
CA CYS A 267 13.62 -11.66 -14.41
C CYS A 267 13.61 -11.13 -12.97
N ASP A 268 13.72 -12.04 -12.01
CA ASP A 268 14.03 -11.69 -10.64
C ASP A 268 15.51 -11.25 -10.54
N TYR A 269 15.76 -10.13 -9.84
CA TYR A 269 17.13 -9.60 -9.68
C TYR A 269 18.10 -10.64 -9.09
N ARG A 270 17.62 -11.59 -8.27
CA ARG A 270 18.41 -12.70 -7.70
C ARG A 270 18.91 -13.69 -8.75
N ASN A 271 18.22 -13.76 -9.87
CA ASN A 271 18.51 -14.70 -10.99
C ASN A 271 19.31 -14.03 -12.13
N LEU A 272 19.61 -12.75 -12.02
CA LEU A 272 20.44 -12.07 -13.03
C LEU A 272 21.86 -12.68 -13.02
N PRO A 273 22.39 -13.10 -14.19
CA PRO A 273 23.71 -13.71 -14.26
C PRO A 273 24.82 -12.82 -13.69
N ALA A 274 25.76 -13.41 -12.96
CA ALA A 274 26.85 -12.69 -12.31
C ALA A 274 27.83 -12.00 -13.30
N SER A 275 27.79 -12.39 -14.58
CA SER A 275 28.57 -11.75 -15.64
C SER A 275 28.08 -10.35 -16.02
N HIS A 276 26.89 -9.95 -15.57
CA HIS A 276 26.37 -8.59 -15.80
C HIS A 276 27.02 -7.63 -14.81
N GLN A 277 27.57 -6.55 -15.34
CA GLN A 277 28.12 -5.45 -14.57
C GLN A 277 27.49 -4.15 -15.07
N PHE A 278 27.11 -3.29 -14.14
CA PHE A 278 26.43 -2.03 -14.42
C PHE A 278 27.16 -0.87 -13.75
N ASP A 279 27.20 0.26 -14.43
CA ASP A 279 27.81 1.48 -13.88
C ASP A 279 26.89 2.14 -12.87
N LYS A 280 25.58 2.01 -13.06
CA LYS A 280 24.56 2.61 -12.22
C LYS A 280 23.45 1.60 -11.91
N ILE A 281 22.85 1.73 -10.71
CA ILE A 281 21.63 1.01 -10.33
C ILE A 281 20.60 2.02 -9.89
N ILE A 282 19.36 1.93 -10.41
CA ILE A 282 18.22 2.71 -9.94
C ILE A 282 17.06 1.78 -9.60
N SER A 283 16.41 2.06 -8.46
CA SER A 283 15.18 1.37 -8.08
C SER A 283 14.24 2.33 -7.35
N ILE A 284 12.98 2.39 -7.78
CA ILE A 284 11.99 3.33 -7.26
C ILE A 284 10.82 2.55 -6.68
N GLU A 285 10.65 2.62 -5.35
CA GLU A 285 9.52 2.02 -4.61
C GLU A 285 9.26 0.55 -5.00
N MET A 286 10.34 -0.23 -5.08
CA MET A 286 10.31 -1.66 -5.33
C MET A 286 10.76 -2.46 -4.09
N ILE A 287 11.63 -1.87 -3.26
CA ILE A 287 12.18 -2.51 -2.06
C ILE A 287 11.07 -2.96 -1.11
N GLU A 288 9.95 -2.25 -1.09
CA GLU A 288 8.77 -2.60 -0.29
C GLU A 288 8.20 -3.98 -0.63
N ALA A 289 8.40 -4.44 -1.88
CA ALA A 289 7.97 -5.78 -2.34
C ALA A 289 8.99 -6.89 -2.03
N VAL A 290 10.20 -6.53 -1.55
CA VAL A 290 11.28 -7.50 -1.26
C VAL A 290 10.98 -8.31 0.02
N GLY A 291 10.33 -7.69 1.01
CA GLY A 291 10.10 -8.27 2.32
C GLY A 291 11.30 -8.10 3.26
N TYR A 292 11.02 -8.07 4.58
CA TYR A 292 12.02 -7.80 5.62
C TYR A 292 13.23 -8.74 5.56
N GLU A 293 12.96 -10.03 5.40
CA GLU A 293 13.98 -11.09 5.45
C GLU A 293 14.99 -11.03 4.30
N TYR A 294 14.62 -10.38 3.18
CA TYR A 294 15.43 -10.35 1.97
C TYR A 294 16.08 -8.98 1.69
N LEU A 295 15.90 -7.98 2.56
CA LEU A 295 16.52 -6.66 2.37
C LEU A 295 18.05 -6.74 2.26
N GLN A 296 18.68 -7.57 3.09
CA GLN A 296 20.13 -7.79 3.04
C GLN A 296 20.55 -8.46 1.72
N THR A 297 19.82 -9.50 1.28
CA THR A 297 20.05 -10.19 -0.01
C THR A 297 19.88 -9.25 -1.20
N TYR A 298 18.93 -8.32 -1.10
CA TYR A 298 18.74 -7.31 -2.14
C TYR A 298 20.00 -6.45 -2.34
N PHE A 299 20.58 -5.92 -1.27
CA PHE A 299 21.79 -5.12 -1.36
C PHE A 299 23.06 -5.94 -1.63
N GLU A 300 23.08 -7.23 -1.27
CA GLU A 300 24.13 -8.15 -1.72
C GLU A 300 24.11 -8.30 -3.26
N CYS A 301 22.93 -8.43 -3.87
CA CYS A 301 22.78 -8.44 -5.32
C CYS A 301 23.19 -7.09 -5.94
N CYS A 302 22.78 -5.96 -5.35
CA CYS A 302 23.17 -4.63 -5.84
C CYS A 302 24.70 -4.45 -5.80
N ASP A 303 25.35 -4.85 -4.70
CA ASP A 303 26.82 -4.81 -4.58
C ASP A 303 27.51 -5.63 -5.67
N LYS A 304 27.02 -6.84 -5.91
CA LYS A 304 27.55 -7.77 -6.92
C LYS A 304 27.45 -7.23 -8.34
N PHE A 305 26.35 -6.53 -8.68
CA PHE A 305 26.11 -6.03 -10.03
C PHE A 305 26.68 -4.64 -10.29
N LEU A 306 26.93 -3.87 -9.26
CA LEU A 306 27.41 -2.50 -9.39
C LEU A 306 28.93 -2.46 -9.60
N ASN A 307 29.36 -1.65 -10.56
CA ASN A 307 30.79 -1.40 -10.84
C ASN A 307 31.57 -1.17 -9.54
N GLU A 308 32.72 -1.89 -9.41
CA GLU A 308 33.50 -1.94 -8.18
C GLU A 308 34.22 -0.63 -7.83
N LYS A 309 34.43 0.27 -8.80
CA LYS A 309 35.19 1.51 -8.61
C LYS A 309 34.35 2.77 -8.58
N ASN A 310 33.48 2.92 -9.59
CA ASN A 310 32.75 4.17 -9.83
C ASN A 310 31.23 3.96 -9.80
N GLY A 311 30.77 2.79 -9.31
CA GLY A 311 29.38 2.46 -9.26
C GLY A 311 28.58 3.40 -8.36
N VAL A 312 27.37 3.78 -8.82
CA VAL A 312 26.41 4.58 -8.05
C VAL A 312 25.04 3.89 -8.06
N GLY A 313 24.50 3.67 -6.88
CA GLY A 313 23.13 3.19 -6.70
C GLY A 313 22.22 4.30 -6.15
N VAL A 314 21.02 4.44 -6.69
CA VAL A 314 20.01 5.39 -6.20
C VAL A 314 18.68 4.66 -5.99
N PHE A 315 18.17 4.73 -4.76
CA PHE A 315 16.95 4.03 -4.37
C PHE A 315 15.95 5.01 -3.81
N GLN A 316 14.70 4.97 -4.28
CA GLN A 316 13.59 5.65 -3.65
C GLN A 316 12.76 4.65 -2.87
N VAL A 317 12.53 4.90 -1.59
CA VAL A 317 11.96 3.92 -0.66
C VAL A 317 11.00 4.60 0.31
N ILE A 318 9.78 4.06 0.44
CA ILE A 318 8.85 4.47 1.50
C ILE A 318 9.43 4.01 2.84
N THR A 319 9.35 4.86 3.87
CA THR A 319 9.94 4.56 5.17
C THR A 319 8.97 4.75 6.32
N MET A 320 9.12 3.90 7.34
CA MET A 320 8.41 3.99 8.62
C MET A 320 9.31 4.71 9.63
N PRO A 321 8.82 5.70 10.39
CA PRO A 321 9.57 6.29 11.49
C PRO A 321 9.95 5.25 12.55
N GLU A 322 11.16 5.35 13.10
CA GLU A 322 11.73 4.43 14.09
C GLU A 322 10.79 4.16 15.28
N THR A 323 10.13 5.20 15.78
CA THR A 323 9.21 5.10 16.93
C THR A 323 7.99 4.21 16.68
N ARG A 324 7.69 3.88 15.43
CA ARG A 324 6.55 3.05 15.01
C ARG A 324 6.98 1.71 14.43
N TYR A 325 8.24 1.56 14.08
CA TYR A 325 8.73 0.45 13.27
C TYR A 325 8.54 -0.91 13.95
N ASP A 326 8.88 -1.03 15.25
CA ASP A 326 8.73 -2.27 16.00
C ASP A 326 7.27 -2.76 16.06
N ARG A 327 6.34 -1.83 16.25
CA ARG A 327 4.90 -2.14 16.22
C ARG A 327 4.44 -2.53 14.83
N TYR A 328 4.84 -1.78 13.81
CA TYR A 328 4.55 -2.06 12.42
C TYR A 328 5.00 -3.46 12.00
N CYS A 329 6.18 -3.91 12.41
CA CYS A 329 6.67 -5.26 12.11
C CYS A 329 5.81 -6.39 12.70
N LYS A 330 5.11 -6.13 13.80
CA LYS A 330 4.30 -7.13 14.54
C LYS A 330 2.84 -7.17 14.12
N GLU A 331 2.30 -6.09 13.58
CA GLU A 331 0.89 -5.93 13.27
C GLU A 331 0.67 -5.96 11.75
N VAL A 332 -0.48 -6.46 11.30
CA VAL A 332 -0.90 -6.40 9.89
C VAL A 332 -1.87 -5.25 9.73
N ASP A 333 -1.47 -4.24 8.97
CA ASP A 333 -2.28 -3.07 8.65
C ASP A 333 -3.15 -3.29 7.40
N PHE A 334 -3.95 -2.26 7.06
CA PHE A 334 -4.81 -2.26 5.89
C PHE A 334 -4.04 -2.47 4.58
N ILE A 335 -2.86 -1.86 4.44
CA ILE A 335 -2.05 -1.94 3.21
C ILE A 335 -1.57 -3.37 3.00
N ARG A 336 -0.99 -4.00 4.03
CA ARG A 336 -0.49 -5.38 3.95
C ARG A 336 -1.60 -6.41 3.81
N LYS A 337 -2.80 -6.11 4.30
CA LYS A 337 -3.93 -7.04 4.19
C LYS A 337 -4.63 -6.96 2.83
N TYR A 338 -4.85 -5.76 2.28
CA TYR A 338 -5.79 -5.56 1.18
C TYR A 338 -5.21 -4.97 -0.10
N ILE A 339 -4.05 -4.32 -0.05
CA ILE A 339 -3.47 -3.61 -1.20
C ILE A 339 -2.20 -4.30 -1.68
N PHE A 340 -1.21 -4.48 -0.79
CA PHE A 340 0.09 -5.07 -1.10
C PHE A 340 0.43 -6.18 -0.10
N PRO A 341 -0.16 -7.39 -0.23
CA PRO A 341 0.15 -8.52 0.64
C PRO A 341 1.65 -8.85 0.60
N GLY A 342 2.24 -9.00 1.78
CA GLY A 342 3.67 -9.30 1.92
C GLY A 342 4.61 -8.10 1.81
N CYS A 343 4.11 -6.89 1.54
CA CYS A 343 4.96 -5.71 1.51
C CYS A 343 5.55 -5.39 2.89
N HIS A 344 6.73 -4.77 2.86
CA HIS A 344 7.42 -4.29 4.06
C HIS A 344 8.00 -2.90 3.82
N VAL A 345 7.65 -1.97 4.68
CA VAL A 345 8.17 -0.59 4.67
C VAL A 345 9.29 -0.50 5.72
N PRO A 346 10.57 -0.41 5.33
CA PRO A 346 11.68 -0.35 6.27
C PRO A 346 11.72 0.98 7.02
N SER A 347 12.38 1.01 8.18
CA SER A 347 12.84 2.28 8.74
C SER A 347 14.14 2.72 8.05
N VAL A 348 14.52 4.00 8.21
CA VAL A 348 15.78 4.50 7.64
C VAL A 348 16.98 3.76 8.23
N THR A 349 16.98 3.49 9.52
CA THR A 349 18.03 2.69 10.18
C THR A 349 18.10 1.29 9.60
N THR A 350 16.96 0.59 9.47
CA THR A 350 16.92 -0.75 8.88
C THR A 350 17.44 -0.76 7.44
N LEU A 351 17.10 0.26 6.66
CA LEU A 351 17.58 0.40 5.28
C LEU A 351 19.09 0.56 5.21
N VAL A 352 19.66 1.48 6.01
CA VAL A 352 21.12 1.71 6.07
C VAL A 352 21.85 0.47 6.59
N GLU A 353 21.31 -0.22 7.59
CA GLU A 353 21.87 -1.48 8.07
C GLU A 353 21.85 -2.57 6.99
N ALA A 354 20.76 -2.69 6.23
CA ALA A 354 20.65 -3.67 5.15
C ALA A 354 21.67 -3.39 4.03
N ILE A 355 21.89 -2.10 3.68
CA ILE A 355 22.93 -1.68 2.74
C ILE A 355 24.30 -2.13 3.24
N ASN A 356 24.67 -1.78 4.48
CA ASN A 356 25.97 -2.10 5.05
C ASN A 356 26.19 -3.61 5.16
N LYS A 357 25.22 -4.35 5.71
CA LYS A 357 25.33 -5.81 5.90
C LYS A 357 25.35 -6.55 4.56
N GLY A 358 24.46 -6.19 3.62
CA GLY A 358 24.34 -6.82 2.31
C GLY A 358 25.60 -6.62 1.46
N SER A 359 26.14 -5.41 1.42
CA SER A 359 27.36 -5.10 0.70
C SER A 359 28.65 -5.44 1.46
N LYS A 360 28.56 -5.93 2.70
CA LYS A 360 29.73 -6.14 3.57
C LYS A 360 30.60 -4.89 3.74
N GLY A 361 29.95 -3.72 3.73
CA GLY A 361 30.61 -2.42 3.83
C GLY A 361 31.16 -1.86 2.51
N ASN A 362 31.00 -2.56 1.39
CA ASN A 362 31.51 -2.07 0.09
C ASN A 362 30.70 -0.90 -0.49
N LEU A 363 29.46 -0.73 -0.05
CA LEU A 363 28.60 0.41 -0.42
C LEU A 363 28.54 1.40 0.73
N ILE A 364 28.92 2.63 0.48
CA ILE A 364 28.77 3.74 1.42
C ILE A 364 27.55 4.57 1.05
N VAL A 365 26.83 5.06 2.06
CA VAL A 365 25.73 5.99 1.87
C VAL A 365 26.30 7.39 1.72
N ASP A 366 25.99 8.05 0.60
CA ASP A 366 26.46 9.41 0.28
C ASP A 366 25.40 10.48 0.59
N ASP A 367 24.13 10.20 0.27
CA ASP A 367 23.01 11.14 0.50
C ASP A 367 21.73 10.42 0.89
N ILE A 368 20.94 11.06 1.74
CA ILE A 368 19.55 10.65 2.07
C ILE A 368 18.65 11.89 2.07
N GLU A 369 17.76 11.99 1.11
CA GLU A 369 16.79 13.06 0.99
C GLU A 369 15.37 12.54 1.23
N ASN A 370 14.62 13.16 2.15
CA ASN A 370 13.23 12.78 2.43
C ASN A 370 12.26 13.60 1.57
N ILE A 371 11.66 12.95 0.59
CA ILE A 371 10.63 13.52 -0.31
C ILE A 371 9.19 13.15 0.11
N GLY A 372 9.01 12.49 1.25
CA GLY A 372 7.71 12.00 1.73
C GLY A 372 6.55 13.00 1.71
N PRO A 373 6.75 14.31 2.04
CA PRO A 373 5.68 15.30 1.95
C PRO A 373 5.03 15.42 0.56
N HIS A 374 5.77 15.19 -0.52
CA HIS A 374 5.25 15.22 -1.88
C HIS A 374 4.28 14.06 -2.17
N TYR A 375 4.42 12.94 -1.48
CA TYR A 375 3.52 11.79 -1.68
C TYR A 375 2.09 12.10 -1.27
N ALA A 376 1.87 12.95 -0.27
CA ALA A 376 0.54 13.36 0.13
C ALA A 376 -0.24 13.99 -1.05
N ARG A 377 0.39 14.90 -1.81
CA ARG A 377 -0.22 15.50 -3.01
C ARG A 377 -0.38 14.49 -4.14
N THR A 378 0.61 13.64 -4.37
CA THR A 378 0.56 12.58 -5.38
C THR A 378 -0.67 11.69 -5.17
N LEU A 379 -0.87 11.20 -3.92
CA LEU A 379 -1.99 10.32 -3.55
C LEU A 379 -3.34 11.03 -3.65
N ARG A 380 -3.40 12.31 -3.29
CA ARG A 380 -4.60 13.14 -3.49
C ARG A 380 -4.99 13.22 -4.95
N LEU A 381 -4.06 13.56 -5.83
CA LEU A 381 -4.30 13.66 -7.27
C LEU A 381 -4.69 12.32 -7.89
N TRP A 382 -4.09 11.21 -7.44
CA TRP A 382 -4.51 9.88 -7.87
C TRP A 382 -5.94 9.57 -7.41
N ARG A 383 -6.30 9.90 -6.17
CA ARG A 383 -7.67 9.70 -5.65
C ARG A 383 -8.69 10.52 -6.41
N GLU A 384 -8.42 11.78 -6.64
CA GLU A 384 -9.30 12.68 -7.40
C GLU A 384 -9.51 12.20 -8.83
N ARG A 385 -8.43 11.82 -9.53
CA ARG A 385 -8.53 11.23 -10.87
C ARG A 385 -9.30 9.91 -10.84
N PHE A 386 -8.94 8.99 -9.94
CA PHE A 386 -9.61 7.71 -9.79
C PHE A 386 -11.12 7.86 -9.62
N LEU A 387 -11.56 8.72 -8.71
CA LEU A 387 -12.98 8.94 -8.45
C LEU A 387 -13.69 9.62 -9.63
N SER A 388 -13.04 10.59 -10.28
CA SER A 388 -13.64 11.33 -11.41
C SER A 388 -13.89 10.46 -12.65
N VAL A 389 -13.03 9.47 -12.90
CA VAL A 389 -13.12 8.59 -14.07
C VAL A 389 -13.65 7.20 -13.76
N PHE A 390 -14.04 6.93 -12.50
CA PHE A 390 -14.38 5.59 -12.05
C PHE A 390 -15.50 4.96 -12.88
N ASP A 391 -16.61 5.66 -13.00
CA ASP A 391 -17.81 5.11 -13.64
C ASP A 391 -17.66 5.00 -15.16
N GLU A 392 -16.88 5.90 -15.79
CA GLU A 392 -16.69 5.97 -17.24
C GLU A 392 -15.59 5.04 -17.75
N HIS A 393 -14.48 4.88 -17.01
CA HIS A 393 -13.31 4.15 -17.48
C HIS A 393 -12.95 2.93 -16.61
N ILE A 394 -12.95 3.06 -15.28
CA ILE A 394 -12.47 2.01 -14.38
C ILE A 394 -13.51 0.90 -14.24
N HIS A 395 -14.75 1.24 -14.00
CA HIS A 395 -15.83 0.26 -13.85
C HIS A 395 -16.00 -0.63 -15.11
N PRO A 396 -16.04 -0.10 -16.33
CA PRO A 396 -16.05 -0.95 -17.53
C PRO A 396 -14.81 -1.83 -17.70
N ALA A 397 -13.63 -1.31 -17.37
CA ALA A 397 -12.38 -2.10 -17.40
C ALA A 397 -12.39 -3.25 -16.39
N LEU A 398 -12.94 -3.03 -15.19
CA LEU A 398 -13.17 -4.07 -14.19
C LEU A 398 -14.09 -5.17 -14.71
N LEU A 399 -15.25 -4.81 -15.25
CA LEU A 399 -16.21 -5.80 -15.78
C LEU A 399 -15.68 -6.55 -17.01
N LYS A 400 -14.82 -5.92 -17.82
CA LYS A 400 -14.11 -6.58 -18.92
C LYS A 400 -13.16 -7.67 -18.41
N SER A 401 -12.40 -7.37 -17.35
CA SER A 401 -11.46 -8.32 -16.73
C SER A 401 -12.19 -9.36 -15.87
N TRP A 402 -13.28 -8.96 -15.22
CA TRP A 402 -14.01 -9.73 -14.22
C TRP A 402 -15.53 -9.67 -14.45
N PRO A 403 -16.06 -10.38 -15.49
CA PRO A 403 -17.47 -10.25 -15.91
C PRO A 403 -18.50 -10.68 -14.85
N ASN A 404 -18.07 -11.45 -13.84
CA ASN A 404 -18.95 -11.97 -12.78
C ASN A 404 -19.01 -11.06 -11.54
N MET A 405 -18.37 -9.88 -11.54
CA MET A 405 -18.46 -8.94 -10.43
C MET A 405 -19.90 -8.47 -10.26
N THR A 406 -20.39 -8.54 -9.02
CA THR A 406 -21.68 -7.96 -8.66
C THR A 406 -21.53 -6.43 -8.48
N ARG A 407 -22.64 -5.71 -8.50
CA ARG A 407 -22.65 -4.27 -8.19
C ARG A 407 -22.03 -3.97 -6.82
N ASN A 408 -22.25 -4.86 -5.84
CA ASN A 408 -21.68 -4.72 -4.50
C ASN A 408 -20.17 -4.89 -4.52
N ASP A 409 -19.63 -5.83 -5.33
CA ASP A 409 -18.18 -6.04 -5.46
C ASP A 409 -17.50 -4.81 -6.07
N VAL A 410 -18.12 -4.19 -7.08
CA VAL A 410 -17.64 -2.97 -7.70
C VAL A 410 -17.61 -1.81 -6.68
N GLU A 411 -18.64 -1.67 -5.87
CA GLU A 411 -18.70 -0.62 -4.83
C GLU A 411 -17.65 -0.84 -3.74
N ILE A 412 -17.46 -2.07 -3.28
CA ILE A 412 -16.39 -2.43 -2.32
C ILE A 412 -15.01 -2.13 -2.94
N PHE A 413 -14.81 -2.46 -4.21
CA PHE A 413 -13.57 -2.16 -4.92
C PHE A 413 -13.30 -0.66 -4.97
N LYS A 414 -14.32 0.15 -5.34
CA LYS A 414 -14.21 1.61 -5.38
C LYS A 414 -13.79 2.18 -4.03
N LYS A 415 -14.50 1.78 -2.95
CA LYS A 415 -14.22 2.22 -1.58
C LYS A 415 -12.85 1.74 -1.07
N LYS A 416 -12.41 0.54 -1.45
CA LYS A 416 -11.08 0.02 -1.10
C LYS A 416 -9.98 0.94 -1.61
N TRP A 417 -10.08 1.36 -2.87
CA TRP A 417 -9.08 2.23 -3.50
C TRP A 417 -9.16 3.66 -2.99
N GLU A 418 -10.36 4.21 -2.81
CA GLU A 418 -10.57 5.52 -2.21
C GLU A 418 -9.96 5.57 -0.80
N PHE A 419 -10.24 4.55 0.02
CA PHE A 419 -9.67 4.45 1.37
C PHE A 419 -8.15 4.31 1.34
N TYR A 420 -7.60 3.50 0.44
CA TYR A 420 -6.15 3.36 0.26
C TYR A 420 -5.47 4.71 0.01
N PHE A 421 -5.94 5.46 -0.96
CA PHE A 421 -5.36 6.77 -1.26
C PHE A 421 -5.47 7.73 -0.08
N ALA A 422 -6.64 7.82 0.55
CA ALA A 422 -6.87 8.70 1.69
C ALA A 422 -6.05 8.29 2.93
N TYR A 423 -5.93 6.98 3.19
CA TYR A 423 -5.15 6.43 4.30
C TYR A 423 -3.67 6.76 4.16
N CYS A 424 -3.11 6.55 2.99
CA CYS A 424 -1.72 6.88 2.70
C CYS A 424 -1.51 8.41 2.67
N GLU A 425 -2.40 9.20 2.05
CA GLU A 425 -2.34 10.68 2.07
C GLU A 425 -2.31 11.21 3.50
N GLY A 426 -3.22 10.73 4.36
CA GLY A 426 -3.26 11.09 5.77
C GLY A 426 -1.97 10.72 6.52
N GLY A 427 -1.38 9.57 6.20
CA GLY A 427 -0.11 9.13 6.76
C GLY A 427 1.06 10.04 6.41
N PHE A 428 1.20 10.41 5.14
CA PHE A 428 2.28 11.31 4.68
C PHE A 428 2.08 12.76 5.15
N VAL A 429 0.87 13.30 5.09
CA VAL A 429 0.54 14.64 5.60
C VAL A 429 0.83 14.77 7.10
N SER A 430 0.54 13.71 7.86
CA SER A 430 0.81 13.66 9.30
C SER A 430 2.27 13.31 9.63
N ARG A 431 3.11 13.09 8.62
CA ARG A 431 4.52 12.71 8.74
C ARG A 431 4.77 11.45 9.58
N ILE A 432 3.81 10.54 9.58
CA ILE A 432 3.96 9.21 10.17
C ILE A 432 4.44 8.16 9.16
N LEU A 433 4.67 8.60 7.94
CA LEU A 433 5.38 7.91 6.85
C LEU A 433 6.40 8.87 6.24
N GLY A 434 7.50 8.33 5.76
CA GLY A 434 8.50 9.01 4.95
C GLY A 434 8.64 8.36 3.58
N ASN A 435 9.36 9.03 2.69
CA ASN A 435 9.82 8.47 1.41
C ASN A 435 11.19 9.06 1.15
N VAL A 436 12.22 8.23 1.12
CA VAL A 436 13.59 8.70 0.98
C VAL A 436 14.18 8.32 -0.36
N GLN A 437 14.95 9.26 -0.93
CA GLN A 437 15.90 8.96 -1.99
C GLN A 437 17.26 8.78 -1.36
N ILE A 438 17.83 7.58 -1.44
CA ILE A 438 19.14 7.25 -0.88
C ILE A 438 20.15 6.99 -2.01
N VAL A 439 21.29 7.62 -1.91
CA VAL A 439 22.43 7.45 -2.84
C VAL A 439 23.50 6.62 -2.15
N VAL A 440 23.94 5.57 -2.82
CA VAL A 440 25.08 4.75 -2.39
C VAL A 440 26.16 4.73 -3.47
N THR A 441 27.41 4.64 -3.03
CA THR A 441 28.54 4.57 -3.94
C THR A 441 29.67 3.73 -3.34
N ARG A 442 30.81 3.65 -4.06
CA ARG A 442 32.02 2.96 -3.61
C ARG A 442 32.92 3.88 -2.81
N GLU A 443 33.63 3.33 -1.83
CA GLU A 443 34.72 4.04 -1.20
C GLU A 443 35.77 4.47 -2.25
N GLY A 444 36.21 5.72 -2.19
CA GLY A 444 37.20 6.26 -3.14
C GLY A 444 36.64 6.68 -4.50
N ASN A 445 35.31 6.66 -4.71
CA ASN A 445 34.71 7.19 -5.94
C ASN A 445 34.86 8.72 -6.02
N LYS A 446 35.89 9.16 -6.78
CA LYS A 446 36.23 10.58 -6.92
C LYS A 446 35.22 11.41 -7.73
N ALA A 447 34.29 10.77 -8.45
CA ALA A 447 33.24 11.50 -9.18
C ALA A 447 32.38 12.37 -8.26
N PHE A 448 32.32 12.06 -6.97
CA PHE A 448 31.58 12.84 -5.97
C PHE A 448 32.33 14.11 -5.50
N LEU A 449 33.58 14.31 -5.96
CA LEU A 449 34.33 15.54 -5.73
C LEU A 449 34.03 16.62 -6.80
N ASP A 450 33.43 16.24 -7.92
CA ASP A 450 33.13 17.16 -9.01
C ASP A 450 32.20 18.28 -8.53
N GLY A 451 32.61 19.54 -8.77
CA GLY A 451 31.89 20.73 -8.34
C GLY A 451 32.18 21.19 -6.91
N ILE A 452 33.07 20.48 -6.18
CA ILE A 452 33.52 20.91 -4.85
C ILE A 452 34.76 21.75 -5.01
N PRO A 453 34.83 22.98 -4.48
CA PRO A 453 36.05 23.78 -4.47
C PRO A 453 37.00 23.20 -3.42
N LEU A 454 37.99 22.44 -3.87
CA LEU A 454 39.03 21.84 -3.04
C LEU A 454 40.25 22.74 -2.94
#